data_6461cadafa4361835948e6a4655a0a1a
#
_entry.id   6461cadafa4361835948e6a4655a0a1a
#
_cell.length_a   1.000
_cell.length_b   1.000
_cell.length_c   1.000
_cell.angle_alpha   90.00
_cell.angle_beta   90.00
_cell.angle_gamma   90.00
#
_symmetry.space_group_name_H-M   'P 1'
#
loop_
_entity.id
_entity.type
_entity.pdbx_description
1 polymer ?
#
loop_
_entity_poly.entity_id
_entity_poly.type
_entity_poly.pdbx_seq_one_letter_code
_entity_poly.pdbx_strand_id
1 'polypeptide(L)'
;MIVFVRTAGIAPGKNASMLAFSKEIVAYIKEVYKFDVEVLLPIGGNPQRIGWTTRHKDLAEYDSINLRLIGDPKYWEIVNKYVDSFQPGSAHDEIWRTL
;
A
#
# COMPACT_ATOMS: atom_id res chain seq x y z
N MET A 1 10.76 -16.10 -3.05
CA MET A 1 9.59 -15.21 -2.93
C MET A 1 9.99 -13.87 -2.37
N ILE A 2 9.41 -12.82 -2.92
CA ILE A 2 9.63 -11.46 -2.46
C ILE A 2 8.41 -11.00 -1.68
N VAL A 3 8.65 -10.37 -0.53
CA VAL A 3 7.60 -9.74 0.28
C VAL A 3 7.88 -8.24 0.30
N PHE A 4 6.91 -7.47 -0.18
CA PHE A 4 6.98 -6.00 -0.14
C PHE A 4 6.07 -5.51 0.98
N VAL A 5 6.56 -4.55 1.76
CA VAL A 5 5.79 -3.92 2.84
C VAL A 5 5.93 -2.41 2.72
N ARG A 6 4.81 -1.71 2.68
CA ARG A 6 4.79 -0.25 2.79
C ARG A 6 4.03 0.12 4.05
N THR A 7 4.60 1.01 4.86
CA THR A 7 3.90 1.61 5.99
C THR A 7 3.80 3.10 5.78
N ALA A 8 2.79 3.71 6.37
CA ALA A 8 2.60 5.15 6.33
C ALA A 8 1.94 5.63 7.62
N GLY A 9 2.27 6.85 8.03
CA GLY A 9 1.57 7.50 9.12
C GLY A 9 0.21 7.99 8.68
N ILE A 10 -0.74 7.96 9.61
CA ILE A 10 -2.10 8.44 9.38
C ILE A 10 -2.21 9.86 9.93
N ALA A 11 -2.71 10.80 9.13
CA ALA A 11 -2.93 12.17 9.58
C ALA A 11 -3.97 12.19 10.71
N PRO A 12 -3.85 13.12 11.69
CA PRO A 12 -4.79 13.19 12.81
C PRO A 12 -6.25 13.26 12.34
N GLY A 13 -7.09 12.41 12.93
CA GLY A 13 -8.53 12.36 12.61
C GLY A 13 -8.87 11.65 11.30
N LYS A 14 -7.90 11.05 10.61
CA LYS A 14 -8.09 10.45 9.28
C LYS A 14 -8.09 8.93 9.28
N ASN A 15 -8.26 8.28 10.44
CA ASN A 15 -8.24 6.82 10.49
C ASN A 15 -9.34 6.17 9.64
N ALA A 16 -10.57 6.66 9.71
CA ALA A 16 -11.67 6.13 8.90
C ALA A 16 -11.42 6.32 7.41
N SER A 17 -10.93 7.49 7.02
CA SER A 17 -10.57 7.80 5.64
C SER A 17 -9.47 6.89 5.12
N MET A 18 -8.46 6.61 5.95
CA MET A 18 -7.36 5.71 5.58
C MET A 18 -7.85 4.27 5.40
N LEU A 19 -8.78 3.81 6.22
CA LEU A 19 -9.39 2.49 6.03
C LEU A 19 -10.19 2.43 4.74
N ALA A 20 -10.92 3.50 4.40
CA ALA A 20 -11.65 3.59 3.14
C ALA A 20 -10.70 3.53 1.94
N PHE A 21 -9.58 4.27 2.00
CA PHE A 21 -8.53 4.19 0.99
C PHE A 21 -8.02 2.76 0.82
N SER A 22 -7.70 2.11 1.93
CA SER A 22 -7.14 0.75 1.92
C SER A 22 -8.09 -0.23 1.24
N LYS A 23 -9.38 -0.16 1.54
CA LYS A 23 -10.37 -1.02 0.88
C LYS A 23 -10.46 -0.76 -0.61
N GLU A 24 -10.45 0.49 -1.02
CA GLU A 24 -10.57 0.86 -2.43
C GLU A 24 -9.34 0.44 -3.23
N ILE A 25 -8.14 0.67 -2.70
CA ILE A 25 -6.90 0.33 -3.41
C ILE A 25 -6.71 -1.19 -3.51
N VAL A 26 -7.06 -1.93 -2.45
CA VAL A 26 -6.99 -3.40 -2.46
C VAL A 26 -7.92 -3.97 -3.53
N ALA A 27 -9.15 -3.47 -3.61
CA ALA A 27 -10.13 -3.92 -4.60
C ALA A 27 -9.66 -3.59 -6.03
N TYR A 28 -9.14 -2.39 -6.24
CA TYR A 28 -8.65 -1.99 -7.56
C TYR A 28 -7.48 -2.86 -8.03
N ILE A 29 -6.50 -3.08 -7.17
CA ILE A 29 -5.33 -3.88 -7.50
C ILE A 29 -5.73 -5.34 -7.77
N LYS A 30 -6.65 -5.89 -7.00
CA LYS A 30 -7.14 -7.25 -7.22
C LYS A 30 -7.83 -7.38 -8.57
N GLU A 31 -8.67 -6.43 -8.92
CA GLU A 31 -9.42 -6.45 -10.18
C GLU A 31 -8.51 -6.31 -11.40
N VAL A 32 -7.59 -5.34 -11.38
CA VAL A 32 -6.79 -4.96 -12.55
C VAL A 32 -5.48 -5.73 -12.63
N TYR A 33 -4.81 -5.91 -11.51
CA TYR A 33 -3.46 -6.51 -11.45
C TYR A 33 -3.46 -7.97 -11.02
N LYS A 34 -4.60 -8.47 -10.51
CA LYS A 34 -4.83 -9.88 -10.18
C LYS A 34 -3.93 -10.42 -9.06
N PHE A 35 -3.54 -9.57 -8.10
CA PHE A 35 -2.85 -10.06 -6.91
C PHE A 35 -3.44 -9.44 -5.65
N ASP A 36 -3.15 -10.07 -4.50
CA ASP A 36 -3.70 -9.66 -3.22
C ASP A 36 -2.79 -8.65 -2.53
N VAL A 37 -3.42 -7.62 -1.97
CA VAL A 37 -2.77 -6.70 -1.03
C VAL A 37 -3.41 -6.94 0.33
N GLU A 38 -2.58 -7.26 1.32
CA GLU A 38 -3.05 -7.38 2.70
C GLU A 38 -2.84 -6.06 3.42
N VAL A 39 -3.85 -5.61 4.16
CA VAL A 39 -3.77 -4.41 4.97
C VAL A 39 -3.29 -4.81 6.37
N LEU A 40 -2.27 -4.11 6.86
CA LEU A 40 -1.68 -4.36 8.17
C LEU A 40 -2.10 -3.27 9.14
N LEU A 41 -2.80 -3.68 10.19
CA LEU A 41 -3.24 -2.76 11.24
C LEU A 41 -2.30 -2.90 12.46
N PRO A 42 -1.90 -1.80 13.10
CA PRO A 42 -0.96 -1.87 14.21
C PRO A 42 -1.62 -2.45 15.46
N ILE A 43 -0.97 -3.43 16.08
CA ILE A 43 -1.36 -3.95 17.38
C ILE A 43 -0.45 -3.36 18.45
N GLY A 44 0.83 -3.14 18.11
CA GLY A 44 1.83 -2.57 18.99
C GLY A 44 2.60 -1.46 18.30
N GLY A 45 3.43 -0.74 19.04
CA GLY A 45 4.17 0.39 18.52
C GLY A 45 3.29 1.61 18.28
N ASN A 46 3.61 2.40 17.27
CA ASN A 46 2.87 3.62 16.95
C ASN A 46 1.49 3.27 16.38
N PRO A 47 0.37 3.64 17.06
CA PRO A 47 -0.98 3.33 16.58
C PRO A 47 -1.44 4.21 15.41
N GLN A 48 -0.73 5.29 15.11
CA GLN A 48 -1.07 6.21 14.03
C GLN A 48 -0.36 5.85 12.73
N ARG A 49 -0.36 4.56 12.40
CA ARG A 49 0.21 4.07 11.15
C ARG A 49 -0.61 2.92 10.60
N ILE A 50 -0.39 2.63 9.34
CA ILE A 50 -1.03 1.52 8.65
C ILE A 50 -0.01 0.93 7.66
N GLY A 51 -0.19 -0.31 7.28
CA GLY A 51 0.70 -0.94 6.31
C GLY A 51 -0.06 -1.74 5.27
N TRP A 52 0.62 -2.01 4.17
CA TRP A 52 0.14 -2.85 3.08
C TRP A 52 1.26 -3.78 2.68
N THR A 53 0.95 -5.05 2.48
CA THR A 53 1.95 -6.04 2.08
C THR A 53 1.48 -6.82 0.87
N THR A 54 2.43 -7.14 -0.01
CA THR A 54 2.21 -7.94 -1.21
C THR A 54 3.30 -9.00 -1.33
N ARG A 55 2.99 -10.07 -2.06
CA ARG A 55 3.93 -11.14 -2.31
C ARG A 55 4.10 -11.32 -3.81
N HIS A 56 5.34 -11.54 -4.22
CA HIS A 56 5.70 -11.69 -5.63
C HIS A 56 6.66 -12.87 -5.77
N LYS A 57 6.64 -13.50 -6.94
CA LYS A 57 7.47 -14.66 -7.23
C LYS A 57 8.97 -14.32 -7.13
N ASP A 58 9.35 -13.18 -7.71
CA ASP A 58 10.73 -12.69 -7.75
C ASP A 58 10.77 -11.17 -7.93
N LEU A 59 11.97 -10.60 -7.94
CA LEU A 59 12.15 -9.16 -8.09
C LEU A 59 11.70 -8.65 -9.45
N ALA A 60 11.84 -9.44 -10.50
CA ALA A 60 11.42 -9.04 -11.85
C ALA A 60 9.91 -8.85 -11.90
N GLU A 61 9.14 -9.75 -11.28
CA GLU A 61 7.69 -9.62 -11.20
C GLU A 61 7.29 -8.37 -10.40
N TYR A 62 7.91 -8.17 -9.23
CA TYR A 62 7.65 -6.98 -8.42
C TYR A 62 7.92 -5.69 -9.21
N ASP A 63 9.08 -5.61 -9.86
CA ASP A 63 9.47 -4.42 -10.60
C ASP A 63 8.53 -4.14 -11.77
N SER A 64 8.13 -5.18 -12.49
CA SER A 64 7.17 -5.06 -13.60
C SER A 64 5.84 -4.48 -13.13
N ILE A 65 5.31 -4.98 -12.00
CA ILE A 65 4.06 -4.51 -11.43
C ILE A 65 4.21 -3.07 -10.94
N ASN A 66 5.30 -2.77 -10.26
CA ASN A 66 5.57 -1.43 -9.73
C ASN A 66 5.63 -0.38 -10.85
N LEU A 67 6.30 -0.70 -11.96
CA LEU A 67 6.36 0.19 -13.10
C LEU A 67 4.98 0.42 -13.72
N ARG A 68 4.14 -0.61 -13.79
CA ARG A 68 2.77 -0.46 -14.28
C ARG A 68 1.95 0.46 -13.38
N LEU A 69 2.07 0.31 -12.06
CA LEU A 69 1.35 1.15 -11.09
C LEU A 69 1.79 2.61 -11.18
N ILE A 70 3.08 2.87 -11.30
CA ILE A 70 3.60 4.23 -11.44
C ILE A 70 3.03 4.92 -12.67
N GLY A 71 2.81 4.18 -13.76
CA GLY A 71 2.24 4.71 -15.00
C GLY A 71 0.73 4.63 -15.10
N ASP A 72 0.03 4.25 -14.04
CA ASP A 72 -1.42 4.02 -14.05
C ASP A 72 -2.19 5.24 -13.53
N PRO A 73 -2.87 6.01 -14.41
CA PRO A 73 -3.61 7.20 -13.98
C PRO A 73 -4.71 6.89 -12.96
N LYS A 74 -5.38 5.74 -13.07
CA LYS A 74 -6.45 5.38 -12.15
C LYS A 74 -5.91 5.09 -10.75
N TYR A 75 -4.75 4.45 -10.67
CA TYR A 75 -4.08 4.24 -9.39
C TYR A 75 -3.81 5.57 -8.69
N TRP A 76 -3.24 6.55 -9.40
CA TRP A 76 -2.95 7.86 -8.83
C TRP A 76 -4.21 8.65 -8.51
N GLU A 77 -5.28 8.48 -9.28
CA GLU A 77 -6.58 9.10 -8.96
C GLU A 77 -7.07 8.64 -7.59
N ILE A 78 -6.97 7.33 -7.31
CA ILE A 78 -7.36 6.78 -6.00
C ILE A 78 -6.45 7.32 -4.89
N VAL A 79 -5.13 7.29 -5.10
CA VAL A 79 -4.16 7.80 -4.10
C VAL A 79 -4.42 9.27 -3.80
N ASN A 80 -4.60 10.09 -4.84
CA ASN A 80 -4.78 11.54 -4.68
C ASN A 80 -6.11 11.89 -4.01
N LYS A 81 -7.13 11.08 -4.21
CA LYS A 81 -8.43 11.28 -3.56
C LYS A 81 -8.32 11.25 -2.03
N TYR A 82 -7.34 10.50 -1.50
CA TYR A 82 -7.14 10.32 -0.07
C TYR A 82 -5.84 10.95 0.44
N VAL A 83 -5.24 11.84 -0.32
CA VAL A 83 -3.92 12.40 0.00
C VAL A 83 -3.85 13.03 1.39
N ASP A 84 -4.93 13.66 1.84
CA ASP A 84 -4.99 14.31 3.16
C ASP A 84 -5.02 13.32 4.32
N SER A 85 -5.23 12.03 4.05
CA SER A 85 -5.23 10.99 5.08
C SER A 85 -3.82 10.54 5.45
N PHE A 86 -2.84 10.83 4.61
CA PHE A 86 -1.45 10.45 4.84
C PHE A 86 -0.70 11.56 5.56
N GLN A 87 0.11 11.17 6.55
CA GLN A 87 1.05 12.11 7.15
C GLN A 87 2.19 12.34 6.15
N PRO A 88 2.47 13.59 5.76
CA PRO A 88 3.51 13.87 4.76
C PRO A 88 4.87 13.30 5.16
N GLY A 89 5.55 12.68 4.20
CA GLY A 89 6.90 12.15 4.39
C GLY A 89 6.99 10.89 5.25
N SER A 90 5.86 10.28 5.60
CA SER A 90 5.85 9.12 6.50
C SER A 90 5.93 7.76 5.81
N ALA A 91 5.80 7.70 4.50
CA ALA A 91 5.83 6.42 3.79
C ALA A 91 7.20 5.76 3.89
N HIS A 92 7.20 4.48 4.21
CA HIS A 92 8.42 3.69 4.34
C HIS A 92 8.21 2.33 3.69
N ASP A 93 9.10 1.95 2.79
CA ASP A 93 9.04 0.70 2.04
C ASP A 93 10.15 -0.25 2.49
N GLU A 94 9.81 -1.53 2.57
CA GLU A 94 10.75 -2.61 2.78
C GLU A 94 10.49 -3.72 1.78
N ILE A 95 11.55 -4.31 1.27
CA ILE A 95 11.49 -5.45 0.36
C ILE A 95 12.32 -6.56 0.98
N TRP A 96 11.69 -7.72 1.19
CA TRP A 96 12.30 -8.88 1.83
C TRP A 96 12.29 -10.06 0.88
N ARG A 97 13.31 -10.91 0.96
CA ARG A 97 13.32 -12.23 0.32
C ARG A 97 13.05 -13.28 1.40
N THR A 98 12.10 -14.18 1.13
CA THR A 98 11.87 -15.30 2.03
C THR A 98 12.99 -16.33 1.87
N LEU A 99 13.36 -16.96 2.97
CA LEU A 99 14.36 -18.02 2.96
C LEU A 99 13.70 -19.34 2.44
#